data_1dec7e26684f3b75779fa33d5f77ec5b
#
_entry.id   1dec7e26684f3b75779fa33d5f77ec5b
#
_cell.length_a   1.000
_cell.length_b   1.000
_cell.length_c   1.000
_cell.angle_alpha   90.00
_cell.angle_beta   90.00
_cell.angle_gamma   90.00
#
_symmetry.space_group_name_H-M   'P 1'
#
loop_
_entity.id
_entity.type
_entity.pdbx_description
1 polymer ?
#
loop_
_entity_poly.entity_id
_entity_poly.type
_entity_poly.pdbx_seq_one_letter_code
_entity_poly.pdbx_strand_id
1 'polypeptide(L)'
;LLAGPALEGGRPTLKLDLAPEAAPAQMLGRYKLLEKIGEGGFGEVWMAEQREPVKRRVALKIIKLGMDSRQVVARFEAERQALAMMDHANIARIFDAGTTDTGRPYFVMELVQGVPLTQYCDQHRLTLQERLELFVPVCQAVQHAHQKGIIHRDIKPSNVLVTLLDGVPVPKVIDFGVAKAVGQRLTDNT
;
A
#
# COMPACT_ATOMS: atom_id res chain seq x y z
N LEU A 1 44.34 -5.82 66.21
CA LEU A 1 43.98 -4.56 65.60
C LEU A 1 44.13 -4.71 64.06
N LEU A 2 43.11 -5.08 63.38
CA LEU A 2 43.09 -5.08 61.91
C LEU A 2 41.76 -4.46 61.47
N ALA A 3 41.82 -3.26 60.84
CA ALA A 3 40.74 -2.57 60.24
C ALA A 3 40.54 -3.15 58.83
N GLY A 4 39.34 -3.64 58.51
CA GLY A 4 38.95 -4.06 57.19
C GLY A 4 38.40 -2.89 56.39
N PRO A 5 38.53 -2.89 55.03
CA PRO A 5 38.09 -1.82 54.22
C PRO A 5 36.59 -1.84 54.02
N ALA A 6 35.95 -0.65 53.99
CA ALA A 6 34.57 -0.42 53.73
C ALA A 6 34.27 -0.69 52.23
N LEU A 7 33.25 -1.52 51.98
CA LEU A 7 32.69 -1.73 50.65
C LEU A 7 31.67 -0.60 50.31
N GLU A 8 32.10 0.36 49.50
CA GLU A 8 31.16 1.30 48.84
C GLU A 8 30.43 0.58 47.72
N GLY A 9 29.20 0.19 48.01
CA GLY A 9 28.25 -0.35 47.03
C GLY A 9 27.63 0.76 46.19
N GLY A 10 28.28 1.17 45.11
CA GLY A 10 27.66 1.99 44.10
C GLY A 10 26.55 1.24 43.37
N ARG A 11 25.29 1.63 43.57
CA ARG A 11 24.17 1.12 42.79
C ARG A 11 24.33 1.59 41.35
N PRO A 12 24.25 0.70 40.34
CA PRO A 12 24.24 1.14 38.93
C PRO A 12 22.94 1.89 38.66
N THR A 13 23.07 3.18 38.37
CA THR A 13 21.96 3.98 37.84
C THR A 13 21.69 3.50 36.42
N LEU A 14 20.59 2.77 36.23
CA LEU A 14 20.07 2.45 34.91
C LEU A 14 19.73 3.80 34.24
N LYS A 15 20.55 4.22 33.27
CA LYS A 15 20.18 5.25 32.32
C LYS A 15 19.10 4.65 31.43
N LEU A 16 17.87 5.02 31.69
CA LEU A 16 16.78 4.80 30.72
C LEU A 16 17.10 5.67 29.49
N ASP A 17 17.64 5.06 28.45
CA ASP A 17 17.68 5.69 27.14
C ASP A 17 16.23 5.88 26.71
N LEU A 18 15.70 7.08 26.95
CA LEU A 18 14.46 7.54 26.36
C LEU A 18 14.69 7.52 24.85
N ALA A 19 14.00 6.62 24.16
CA ALA A 19 13.97 6.60 22.71
C ALA A 19 13.71 8.01 22.19
N PRO A 20 14.36 8.45 21.09
CA PRO A 20 14.19 9.79 20.57
C PRO A 20 12.70 10.08 20.37
N GLU A 21 12.25 11.23 20.83
CA GLU A 21 10.88 11.72 20.63
C GLU A 21 10.48 11.48 19.18
N ALA A 22 9.50 10.61 18.97
CA ALA A 22 9.00 10.29 17.64
C ALA A 22 8.60 11.61 16.96
N ALA A 23 9.20 11.90 15.81
CA ALA A 23 8.85 13.05 14.99
C ALA A 23 7.31 13.15 14.91
N PRO A 24 6.73 14.38 14.93
CA PRO A 24 5.28 14.54 14.97
C PRO A 24 4.66 13.71 13.85
N ALA A 25 3.80 12.77 14.23
CA ALA A 25 3.20 11.83 13.29
C ALA A 25 2.43 12.62 12.23
N GLN A 26 2.86 12.52 10.99
CA GLN A 26 2.23 13.22 9.87
C GLN A 26 0.80 12.71 9.71
N MET A 27 -0.17 13.62 9.84
CA MET A 27 -1.60 13.34 9.70
C MET A 27 -2.08 13.75 8.31
N LEU A 28 -2.90 12.92 7.70
CA LEU A 28 -3.66 13.24 6.50
C LEU A 28 -5.15 12.99 6.80
N GLY A 29 -5.86 14.02 7.21
CA GLY A 29 -7.21 13.89 7.75
C GLY A 29 -7.28 12.88 8.90
N ARG A 30 -8.10 11.83 8.75
CA ARG A 30 -8.26 10.74 9.74
C ARG A 30 -7.18 9.65 9.68
N TYR A 31 -6.17 9.80 8.80
CA TYR A 31 -5.10 8.82 8.58
C TYR A 31 -3.81 9.31 9.20
N LYS A 32 -3.26 8.50 10.11
CA LYS A 32 -1.92 8.70 10.67
C LYS A 32 -0.92 7.95 9.78
N LEU A 33 -0.03 8.67 9.10
CA LEU A 33 1.05 8.06 8.33
C LEU A 33 2.05 7.43 9.31
N LEU A 34 2.41 6.16 9.08
CA LEU A 34 3.30 5.40 9.94
C LEU A 34 4.67 5.20 9.29
N GLU A 35 4.68 4.57 8.10
CA GLU A 35 5.90 4.17 7.41
C GLU A 35 5.69 4.29 5.91
N LYS A 36 6.70 4.80 5.19
CA LYS A 36 6.72 4.77 3.74
C LYS A 36 7.11 3.37 3.27
N ILE A 37 6.19 2.66 2.63
CA ILE A 37 6.36 1.28 2.15
C ILE A 37 6.69 1.20 0.66
N GLY A 38 6.60 2.31 -0.08
CA GLY A 38 6.96 2.36 -1.48
C GLY A 38 7.06 3.78 -2.02
N GLU A 39 7.88 3.96 -3.05
CA GLU A 39 7.99 5.21 -3.81
C GLU A 39 8.28 4.88 -5.27
N GLY A 40 7.69 5.63 -6.19
CA GLY A 40 7.89 5.46 -7.63
C GLY A 40 7.52 6.70 -8.43
N GLY A 41 7.56 6.57 -9.76
CA GLY A 41 7.25 7.66 -10.68
C GLY A 41 5.85 8.26 -10.48
N PHE A 42 4.90 7.46 -10.01
CA PHE A 42 3.50 7.87 -9.85
C PHE A 42 3.13 8.35 -8.44
N GLY A 43 4.03 8.22 -7.47
CA GLY A 43 3.71 8.66 -6.12
C GLY A 43 4.42 7.89 -5.02
N GLU A 44 3.93 8.09 -3.84
CA GLU A 44 4.41 7.50 -2.59
C GLU A 44 3.31 6.62 -2.00
N VAL A 45 3.69 5.46 -1.45
CA VAL A 45 2.79 4.57 -0.74
C VAL A 45 3.21 4.49 0.71
N TRP A 46 2.26 4.76 1.59
CA TRP A 46 2.46 4.76 3.03
C TRP A 46 1.62 3.68 3.70
N MET A 47 2.17 2.98 4.65
CA MET A 47 1.38 2.31 5.66
C MET A 47 0.82 3.39 6.59
N ALA A 48 -0.50 3.38 6.78
CA ALA A 48 -1.18 4.36 7.64
C ALA A 48 -2.17 3.68 8.58
N GLU A 49 -2.47 4.36 9.68
CA GLU A 49 -3.52 3.96 10.60
C GLU A 49 -4.74 4.85 10.38
N GLN A 50 -5.84 4.27 9.92
CA GLN A 50 -7.14 4.93 9.96
C GLN A 50 -7.63 4.94 11.41
N ARG A 51 -8.03 6.11 11.93
CA ARG A 51 -8.49 6.24 13.32
C ARG A 51 -10.01 6.18 13.44
N GLU A 52 -10.70 6.72 12.46
CA GLU A 52 -12.16 6.85 12.44
C GLU A 52 -12.73 6.38 11.10
N PRO A 53 -13.97 5.83 11.07
CA PRO A 53 -14.84 5.43 12.19
C PRO A 53 -14.38 4.14 12.86
N VAL A 54 -13.48 3.38 12.22
CA VAL A 54 -12.93 2.11 12.73
C VAL A 54 -11.42 2.16 12.65
N LYS A 55 -10.76 1.76 13.73
CA LYS A 55 -9.30 1.69 13.76
C LYS A 55 -8.80 0.50 12.95
N ARG A 56 -8.01 0.76 11.90
CA ARG A 56 -7.38 -0.26 11.06
C ARG A 56 -6.13 0.26 10.37
N ARG A 57 -5.24 -0.67 9.97
CA ARG A 57 -4.12 -0.35 9.08
C ARG A 57 -4.56 -0.37 7.63
N VAL A 58 -4.06 0.57 6.85
CA VAL A 58 -4.37 0.76 5.43
C VAL A 58 -3.10 1.10 4.66
N ALA A 59 -3.11 0.87 3.36
CA ALA A 59 -2.14 1.44 2.43
C ALA A 59 -2.70 2.77 1.90
N LEU A 60 -1.92 3.83 1.96
CA LEU A 60 -2.30 5.16 1.50
C LEU A 60 -1.34 5.60 0.40
N LYS A 61 -1.83 5.71 -0.83
CA LYS A 61 -1.05 6.12 -2.00
C LYS A 61 -1.30 7.58 -2.31
N ILE A 62 -0.27 8.42 -2.21
CA ILE A 62 -0.30 9.84 -2.56
C ILE A 62 0.29 10.00 -3.95
N ILE A 63 -0.48 10.55 -4.88
CA ILE A 63 -0.07 10.71 -6.28
C ILE A 63 0.83 11.94 -6.42
N LYS A 64 1.93 11.81 -7.18
CA LYS A 64 2.75 12.96 -7.59
C LYS A 64 2.01 13.73 -8.67
N LEU A 65 1.86 15.04 -8.48
CA LEU A 65 1.27 15.91 -9.50
C LEU A 65 2.29 16.15 -10.62
N GLY A 66 1.88 15.89 -11.87
CA GLY A 66 2.56 16.40 -13.06
C GLY A 66 2.10 17.83 -13.41
N MET A 67 2.59 18.39 -14.55
CA MET A 67 2.31 19.77 -14.94
C MET A 67 0.82 20.11 -15.21
N ASP A 68 -0.08 19.10 -15.40
CA ASP A 68 -1.50 19.30 -15.72
C ASP A 68 -2.43 18.89 -14.56
N SER A 69 -2.24 19.52 -13.40
CA SER A 69 -2.91 19.13 -12.15
C SER A 69 -4.45 19.15 -12.17
N ARG A 70 -5.10 20.05 -12.93
CA ARG A 70 -6.58 20.15 -12.99
C ARG A 70 -7.24 18.99 -13.73
N GLN A 71 -6.68 18.56 -14.88
CA GLN A 71 -7.18 17.40 -15.62
C GLN A 71 -6.95 16.09 -14.86
N VAL A 72 -5.86 16.02 -14.12
CA VAL A 72 -5.52 14.92 -13.23
C VAL A 72 -6.58 14.75 -12.15
N VAL A 73 -6.95 15.84 -11.48
CA VAL A 73 -7.98 15.82 -10.42
C VAL A 73 -9.36 15.44 -10.98
N ALA A 74 -9.76 15.97 -12.12
CA ALA A 74 -11.06 15.66 -12.74
C ALA A 74 -11.16 14.17 -13.13
N ARG A 75 -10.11 13.59 -13.71
CA ARG A 75 -10.05 12.15 -14.04
C ARG A 75 -10.02 11.28 -12.81
N PHE A 76 -9.29 11.72 -11.78
CA PHE A 76 -9.25 11.08 -10.47
C PHE A 76 -10.66 10.93 -9.88
N GLU A 77 -11.47 12.00 -9.92
CA GLU A 77 -12.85 12.00 -9.43
C GLU A 77 -13.74 11.00 -10.20
N ALA A 78 -13.60 10.93 -11.53
CA ALA A 78 -14.34 9.98 -12.36
C ALA A 78 -13.93 8.52 -12.09
N GLU A 79 -12.63 8.25 -11.99
CA GLU A 79 -12.12 6.88 -11.76
C GLU A 79 -12.35 6.41 -10.32
N ARG A 80 -12.38 7.31 -9.35
CA ARG A 80 -12.67 7.01 -7.95
C ARG A 80 -13.94 6.20 -7.77
N GLN A 81 -15.01 6.60 -8.45
CA GLN A 81 -16.30 5.92 -8.38
C GLN A 81 -16.20 4.48 -8.94
N ALA A 82 -15.56 4.31 -10.10
CA ALA A 82 -15.38 3.00 -10.72
C ALA A 82 -14.51 2.06 -9.86
N LEU A 83 -13.43 2.58 -9.29
CA LEU A 83 -12.54 1.82 -8.42
C LEU A 83 -13.23 1.40 -7.11
N ALA A 84 -14.11 2.25 -6.55
CA ALA A 84 -14.88 1.92 -5.35
C ALA A 84 -15.88 0.78 -5.59
N MET A 85 -16.30 0.55 -6.85
CA MET A 85 -17.21 -0.55 -7.22
C MET A 85 -16.49 -1.88 -7.46
N MET A 86 -15.15 -1.93 -7.40
CA MET A 86 -14.41 -3.17 -7.54
C MET A 86 -14.44 -3.95 -6.24
N ASP A 87 -15.22 -5.02 -6.20
CA ASP A 87 -15.24 -5.98 -5.11
C ASP A 87 -14.91 -7.38 -5.67
N HIS A 88 -13.69 -7.82 -5.42
CA HIS A 88 -13.18 -9.12 -5.83
C HIS A 88 -12.12 -9.61 -4.83
N ALA A 89 -12.15 -10.89 -4.46
CA ALA A 89 -11.26 -11.46 -3.46
C ALA A 89 -9.77 -11.27 -3.78
N ASN A 90 -9.43 -11.28 -5.07
CA ASN A 90 -8.06 -11.16 -5.57
C ASN A 90 -7.69 -9.73 -6.03
N ILE A 91 -8.45 -8.71 -5.62
CA ILE A 91 -8.14 -7.28 -5.82
C ILE A 91 -8.06 -6.61 -4.45
N ALA A 92 -7.04 -5.80 -4.22
CA ALA A 92 -6.97 -4.96 -3.03
C ALA A 92 -8.11 -3.93 -3.05
N ARG A 93 -8.95 -3.93 -2.01
CA ARG A 93 -10.12 -3.04 -1.92
C ARG A 93 -9.68 -1.59 -1.77
N ILE A 94 -10.39 -0.68 -2.44
CA ILE A 94 -10.27 0.75 -2.20
C ILE A 94 -11.32 1.15 -1.17
N PHE A 95 -10.87 1.77 -0.08
CA PHE A 95 -11.72 2.16 1.03
C PHE A 95 -12.15 3.62 0.96
N ASP A 96 -11.26 4.47 0.40
CA ASP A 96 -11.47 5.91 0.37
C ASP A 96 -10.56 6.57 -0.65
N ALA A 97 -10.89 7.79 -1.04
CA ALA A 97 -10.05 8.63 -1.86
C ALA A 97 -10.30 10.10 -1.54
N GLY A 98 -9.29 10.93 -1.68
CA GLY A 98 -9.40 12.36 -1.37
C GLY A 98 -8.24 13.15 -1.95
N THR A 99 -8.15 14.39 -1.51
CA THR A 99 -7.11 15.33 -1.92
C THR A 99 -6.43 15.90 -0.67
N THR A 100 -5.11 15.99 -0.68
CA THR A 100 -4.33 16.61 0.40
C THR A 100 -4.54 18.12 0.42
N ASP A 101 -4.15 18.81 1.50
CA ASP A 101 -4.19 20.27 1.59
C ASP A 101 -3.36 20.97 0.50
N THR A 102 -2.36 20.26 -0.05
CA THR A 102 -1.54 20.73 -1.17
C THR A 102 -2.13 20.38 -2.55
N GLY A 103 -3.37 19.86 -2.61
CA GLY A 103 -4.05 19.52 -3.85
C GLY A 103 -3.60 18.18 -4.47
N ARG A 104 -2.82 17.35 -3.77
CA ARG A 104 -2.38 16.04 -4.29
C ARG A 104 -3.47 14.99 -4.06
N PRO A 105 -3.91 14.26 -5.10
CA PRO A 105 -4.82 13.15 -4.93
C PRO A 105 -4.21 12.02 -4.10
N TYR A 106 -5.04 11.32 -3.31
CA TYR A 106 -4.62 10.11 -2.62
C TYR A 106 -5.73 9.05 -2.63
N PHE A 107 -5.31 7.81 -2.56
CA PHE A 107 -6.18 6.64 -2.37
C PHE A 107 -5.85 5.94 -1.07
N VAL A 108 -6.89 5.45 -0.41
CA VAL A 108 -6.78 4.59 0.77
C VAL A 108 -7.29 3.21 0.39
N MET A 109 -6.44 2.22 0.56
CA MET A 109 -6.72 0.86 0.11
C MET A 109 -6.34 -0.18 1.16
N GLU A 110 -6.74 -1.40 0.93
CA GLU A 110 -6.36 -2.55 1.73
C GLU A 110 -4.82 -2.66 1.81
N LEU A 111 -4.31 -2.74 3.02
CA LEU A 111 -2.91 -3.07 3.25
C LEU A 111 -2.73 -4.59 3.09
N VAL A 112 -2.27 -5.01 1.93
CA VAL A 112 -2.01 -6.43 1.64
C VAL A 112 -0.66 -6.80 2.23
N GLN A 113 -0.67 -7.62 3.28
CA GLN A 113 0.53 -8.19 3.88
C GLN A 113 0.89 -9.47 3.13
N GLY A 114 1.80 -9.36 2.18
CA GLY A 114 2.20 -10.48 1.32
C GLY A 114 3.53 -10.21 0.64
N VAL A 115 3.99 -11.18 -0.13
CA VAL A 115 5.22 -11.07 -0.93
C VAL A 115 4.87 -11.07 -2.43
N PRO A 116 5.70 -10.47 -3.30
CA PRO A 116 5.49 -10.51 -4.74
C PRO A 116 5.33 -11.93 -5.27
N LEU A 117 4.45 -12.12 -6.25
CA LEU A 117 4.07 -13.42 -6.81
C LEU A 117 5.27 -14.30 -7.18
N THR A 118 6.25 -13.75 -7.90
CA THR A 118 7.45 -14.49 -8.31
C THR A 118 8.29 -14.89 -7.12
N GLN A 119 8.46 -13.98 -6.16
CA GLN A 119 9.21 -14.25 -4.93
C GLN A 119 8.53 -15.36 -4.11
N TYR A 120 7.21 -15.36 -3.99
CA TYR A 120 6.47 -16.43 -3.34
C TYR A 120 6.71 -17.77 -4.02
N CYS A 121 6.56 -17.82 -5.36
CA CYS A 121 6.77 -19.03 -6.15
C CYS A 121 8.18 -19.61 -5.98
N ASP A 122 9.20 -18.76 -5.94
CA ASP A 122 10.60 -19.19 -5.82
C ASP A 122 10.94 -19.63 -4.40
N GLN A 123 10.49 -18.92 -3.38
CA GLN A 123 10.68 -19.28 -1.98
C GLN A 123 10.05 -20.64 -1.64
N HIS A 124 8.88 -20.94 -2.21
CA HIS A 124 8.17 -22.20 -1.98
C HIS A 124 8.51 -23.27 -3.03
N ARG A 125 9.42 -22.98 -3.99
CA ARG A 125 9.84 -23.90 -5.06
C ARG A 125 8.66 -24.50 -5.83
N LEU A 126 7.66 -23.65 -6.12
CA LEU A 126 6.44 -24.10 -6.78
C LEU A 126 6.74 -24.66 -8.17
N THR A 127 6.13 -25.79 -8.49
CA THR A 127 6.11 -26.39 -9.83
C THR A 127 5.40 -25.47 -10.83
N LEU A 128 5.55 -25.74 -12.12
CA LEU A 128 4.85 -25.00 -13.17
C LEU A 128 3.33 -25.06 -12.97
N GLN A 129 2.79 -26.22 -12.61
CA GLN A 129 1.37 -26.41 -12.38
C GLN A 129 0.87 -25.51 -11.23
N GLU A 130 1.55 -25.54 -10.09
CA GLU A 130 1.18 -24.72 -8.93
C GLU A 130 1.30 -23.21 -9.22
N ARG A 131 2.30 -22.79 -10.00
CA ARG A 131 2.42 -21.38 -10.45
C ARG A 131 1.24 -20.95 -11.32
N LEU A 132 0.79 -21.83 -12.23
CA LEU A 132 -0.38 -21.57 -13.08
C LEU A 132 -1.67 -21.52 -12.26
N GLU A 133 -1.86 -22.44 -11.32
CA GLU A 133 -3.00 -22.44 -10.40
C GLU A 133 -3.07 -21.15 -9.57
N LEU A 134 -1.91 -20.63 -9.12
CA LEU A 134 -1.83 -19.36 -8.41
C LEU A 134 -2.09 -18.15 -9.32
N PHE A 135 -1.80 -18.28 -10.62
CA PHE A 135 -1.97 -17.18 -11.59
C PHE A 135 -3.39 -17.07 -12.15
N VAL A 136 -4.15 -18.17 -12.22
CA VAL A 136 -5.55 -18.15 -12.71
C VAL A 136 -6.43 -17.14 -11.95
N PRO A 137 -6.41 -17.06 -10.61
CA PRO A 137 -7.16 -16.02 -9.88
C PRO A 137 -6.75 -14.59 -10.23
N VAL A 138 -5.48 -14.36 -10.60
CA VAL A 138 -5.01 -13.04 -11.09
C VAL A 138 -5.67 -12.68 -12.42
N CYS A 139 -5.75 -13.63 -13.35
CA CYS A 139 -6.46 -13.44 -14.63
C CYS A 139 -7.95 -13.13 -14.40
N GLN A 140 -8.60 -13.84 -13.49
CA GLN A 140 -10.01 -13.60 -13.12
C GLN A 140 -10.22 -12.21 -12.52
N ALA A 141 -9.30 -11.76 -11.65
CA ALA A 141 -9.31 -10.42 -11.08
C ALA A 141 -9.20 -9.33 -12.16
N VAL A 142 -8.28 -9.50 -13.09
CA VAL A 142 -8.09 -8.57 -14.22
C VAL A 142 -9.32 -8.58 -15.13
N GLN A 143 -9.88 -9.75 -15.44
CA GLN A 143 -11.13 -9.88 -16.23
C GLN A 143 -12.30 -9.16 -15.54
N HIS A 144 -12.44 -9.31 -14.23
CA HIS A 144 -13.48 -8.63 -13.46
C HIS A 144 -13.35 -7.09 -13.57
N ALA A 145 -12.14 -6.56 -13.49
CA ALA A 145 -11.89 -5.13 -13.69
C ALA A 145 -12.23 -4.68 -15.11
N HIS A 146 -11.84 -5.45 -16.14
CA HIS A 146 -12.14 -5.16 -17.54
C HIS A 146 -13.64 -5.12 -17.83
N GLN A 147 -14.44 -6.02 -17.24
CA GLN A 147 -15.91 -6.02 -17.35
C GLN A 147 -16.54 -4.75 -16.78
N LYS A 148 -15.84 -4.07 -15.85
CA LYS A 148 -16.26 -2.77 -15.30
C LYS A 148 -15.62 -1.57 -16.01
N GLY A 149 -14.95 -1.79 -17.14
CA GLY A 149 -14.29 -0.75 -17.94
C GLY A 149 -12.97 -0.26 -17.32
N ILE A 150 -12.43 -0.96 -16.32
CA ILE A 150 -11.21 -0.57 -15.63
C ILE A 150 -10.04 -1.39 -16.16
N ILE A 151 -9.02 -0.72 -16.68
CA ILE A 151 -7.79 -1.33 -17.17
C ILE A 151 -6.67 -1.04 -16.16
N HIS A 152 -5.93 -2.07 -15.75
CA HIS A 152 -4.85 -1.93 -14.75
C HIS A 152 -3.67 -1.09 -15.24
N ARG A 153 -3.27 -1.23 -16.50
CA ARG A 153 -2.18 -0.48 -17.20
C ARG A 153 -0.77 -0.67 -16.65
N ASP A 154 -0.57 -1.41 -15.55
CA ASP A 154 0.74 -1.65 -14.93
C ASP A 154 0.81 -3.04 -14.27
N ILE A 155 0.25 -4.08 -14.94
CA ILE A 155 0.37 -5.46 -14.45
C ILE A 155 1.82 -5.90 -14.56
N LYS A 156 2.37 -6.27 -13.40
CA LYS A 156 3.73 -6.81 -13.24
C LYS A 156 3.79 -7.64 -11.95
N PRO A 157 4.75 -8.54 -11.81
CA PRO A 157 4.82 -9.42 -10.64
C PRO A 157 4.86 -8.69 -9.30
N SER A 158 5.47 -7.51 -9.22
CA SER A 158 5.53 -6.71 -8.00
C SER A 158 4.18 -6.06 -7.62
N ASN A 159 3.22 -6.01 -8.55
CA ASN A 159 1.85 -5.52 -8.31
C ASN A 159 0.86 -6.67 -8.07
N VAL A 160 1.35 -7.89 -7.87
CA VAL A 160 0.58 -9.04 -7.43
C VAL A 160 1.23 -9.59 -6.17
N LEU A 161 0.60 -9.42 -5.03
CA LEU A 161 1.10 -9.93 -3.75
C LEU A 161 0.38 -11.22 -3.39
N VAL A 162 1.12 -12.21 -2.89
CA VAL A 162 0.56 -13.44 -2.34
C VAL A 162 0.51 -13.31 -0.83
N THR A 163 -0.68 -13.38 -0.27
CA THR A 163 -0.93 -13.44 1.17
C THR A 163 -1.44 -14.83 1.55
N LEU A 164 -1.41 -15.16 2.83
CA LEU A 164 -2.02 -16.39 3.34
C LEU A 164 -3.35 -16.05 4.02
N LEU A 165 -4.42 -16.71 3.58
CA LEU A 165 -5.72 -16.68 4.23
C LEU A 165 -5.99 -18.08 4.76
N ASP A 166 -6.06 -18.24 6.06
CA ASP A 166 -6.22 -19.55 6.73
C ASP A 166 -5.20 -20.61 6.24
N GLY A 167 -3.97 -20.15 5.99
CA GLY A 167 -2.88 -21.00 5.48
C GLY A 167 -2.91 -21.27 3.97
N VAL A 168 -3.93 -20.79 3.25
CA VAL A 168 -4.04 -20.93 1.79
C VAL A 168 -3.45 -19.70 1.09
N PRO A 169 -2.57 -19.88 0.08
CA PRO A 169 -2.01 -18.77 -0.68
C PRO A 169 -3.08 -18.11 -1.55
N VAL A 170 -3.27 -16.83 -1.37
CA VAL A 170 -4.24 -16.02 -2.11
C VAL A 170 -3.51 -14.85 -2.79
N PRO A 171 -3.43 -14.83 -4.12
CA PRO A 171 -2.88 -13.70 -4.84
C PRO A 171 -3.84 -12.52 -4.81
N LYS A 172 -3.31 -11.31 -4.59
CA LYS A 172 -4.06 -10.05 -4.66
C LYS A 172 -3.37 -9.08 -5.60
N VAL A 173 -4.12 -8.60 -6.58
CA VAL A 173 -3.68 -7.52 -7.46
C VAL A 173 -3.80 -6.21 -6.69
N ILE A 174 -2.69 -5.50 -6.60
CA ILE A 174 -2.62 -4.18 -5.98
C ILE A 174 -2.38 -3.12 -7.04
N ASP A 175 -2.63 -1.87 -6.70
CA ASP A 175 -2.16 -0.72 -7.48
C ASP A 175 -2.71 -0.66 -8.91
N PHE A 176 -4.04 -0.82 -9.08
CA PHE A 176 -4.69 -0.53 -10.34
C PHE A 176 -4.25 0.85 -10.85
N GLY A 177 -3.80 0.92 -12.10
CA GLY A 177 -3.01 2.01 -12.71
C GLY A 177 -3.67 3.39 -12.74
N VAL A 178 -4.30 3.78 -11.65
CA VAL A 178 -4.94 5.09 -11.42
C VAL A 178 -4.00 6.24 -11.75
N ALA A 179 -2.71 6.10 -11.45
CA ALA A 179 -1.72 7.11 -11.73
C ALA A 179 -1.41 7.28 -13.23
N LYS A 180 -1.53 6.21 -14.04
CA LYS A 180 -1.31 6.29 -15.51
C LYS A 180 -2.51 6.86 -16.24
N ALA A 181 -3.74 6.61 -15.78
CA ALA A 181 -4.93 7.23 -16.32
C ALA A 181 -4.91 8.76 -16.15
N VAL A 182 -4.31 9.19 -15.06
CA VAL A 182 -4.14 10.59 -14.69
C VAL A 182 -3.04 11.29 -15.53
N GLY A 183 -2.04 10.57 -16.04
CA GLY A 183 -0.88 11.14 -16.72
C GLY A 183 -0.82 10.99 -18.25
N GLN A 184 -1.65 10.16 -18.88
CA GLN A 184 -1.63 10.00 -20.33
C GLN A 184 -2.57 11.00 -21.03
N ARG A 185 -2.01 11.88 -21.88
CA ARG A 185 -2.75 12.48 -22.98
C ARG A 185 -3.32 11.32 -23.81
N LEU A 186 -4.64 11.28 -23.97
CA LEU A 186 -5.20 10.62 -25.12
C LEU A 186 -4.63 11.38 -26.34
N THR A 187 -3.67 10.80 -27.02
CA THR A 187 -3.38 11.20 -28.38
C THR A 187 -4.62 10.82 -29.16
N ASP A 188 -5.47 11.81 -29.40
CA ASP A 188 -6.47 11.77 -30.44
C ASP A 188 -5.72 11.57 -31.76
N ASN A 189 -5.60 10.34 -32.18
CA ASN A 189 -5.33 10.05 -33.59
C ASN A 189 -6.65 10.01 -34.29
N THR A 190 -6.91 11.08 -34.99
CA THR A 190 -7.82 11.21 -36.10
C THR A 190 -7.54 10.13 -37.16
#